data_1c7308c0c0b4cadf86abc0edc0a43cf2
#
_entry.id   1c7308c0c0b4cadf86abc0edc0a43cf2
#
_cell.length_a   1.000
_cell.length_b   1.000
_cell.length_c   1.000
_cell.angle_alpha   90.00
_cell.angle_beta   90.00
_cell.angle_gamma   90.00
#
_symmetry.space_group_name_H-M   'P 1'
#
loop_
_entity.id
_entity.type
_entity.pdbx_description
1 polymer ?
#
loop_
_entity_poly.entity_id
_entity_poly.type
_entity_poly.pdbx_seq_one_letter_code
_entity_poly.pdbx_strand_id
1 'polypeptide(L)'
;MRIAVTRVAEKAKDDAALFASFGHEAKIISPLSAELHANIVQQFILAANDRQFDAVFFTSAYPAEVCAPLLSRDIAKTCRITGIGPKTTSVLHRFGIAAETLPSFYSRDYVPHVGDWIDGKSVALPRAAVPNPELIHAIEDAGGIAYEYRLYSLNPTNEVLDIGDCDAVLFTSAYSFRSANIAEYGRTLPLAIGDVTACAMREAGVEPAVVGDGSLDGTLSALKNL
;
A
#
# COMPACT_ATOMS: atom_id res chain seq x y z
N MET A 1 10.56 -13.68 17.53
CA MET A 1 9.96 -12.46 18.11
C MET A 1 8.48 -12.46 17.82
N ARG A 2 7.67 -11.92 18.73
CA ARG A 2 6.27 -11.58 18.51
C ARG A 2 6.20 -10.12 18.08
N ILE A 3 5.68 -9.85 16.89
CA ILE A 3 5.69 -8.51 16.28
C ILE A 3 4.25 -8.03 16.10
N ALA A 4 3.90 -6.92 16.75
CA ALA A 4 2.66 -6.20 16.48
C ALA A 4 2.76 -5.51 15.11
N VAL A 5 1.82 -5.77 14.21
CA VAL A 5 1.83 -5.22 12.85
C VAL A 5 0.66 -4.27 12.69
N THR A 6 0.92 -2.98 12.53
CA THR A 6 -0.10 -1.94 12.40
C THR A 6 -0.67 -1.93 10.98
N ARG A 7 -1.45 -2.95 10.65
CA ARG A 7 -2.00 -3.16 9.32
C ARG A 7 -3.49 -3.46 9.37
N VAL A 8 -4.23 -2.87 8.45
CA VAL A 8 -5.67 -3.13 8.30
C VAL A 8 -5.87 -4.63 8.02
N ALA A 9 -6.82 -5.26 8.74
CA ALA A 9 -7.02 -6.71 8.72
C ALA A 9 -7.22 -7.27 7.29
N GLU A 10 -7.94 -6.52 6.45
CA GLU A 10 -8.19 -6.87 5.04
C GLU A 10 -6.91 -6.99 4.21
N LYS A 11 -5.84 -6.30 4.63
CA LYS A 11 -4.53 -6.33 3.95
C LYS A 11 -3.56 -7.36 4.53
N ALA A 12 -3.90 -7.99 5.66
CA ALA A 12 -3.00 -8.81 6.46
C ALA A 12 -3.20 -10.33 6.27
N LYS A 13 -4.04 -10.77 5.33
CA LYS A 13 -4.46 -12.18 5.18
C LYS A 13 -3.30 -13.18 5.08
N ASP A 14 -2.20 -12.79 4.42
CA ASP A 14 -1.04 -13.67 4.20
C ASP A 14 0.15 -13.33 5.12
N ASP A 15 0.01 -12.29 5.96
CA ASP A 15 1.14 -11.77 6.73
C ASP A 15 1.63 -12.79 7.77
N ALA A 16 0.74 -13.55 8.41
CA ALA A 16 1.11 -14.57 9.38
C ALA A 16 2.08 -15.62 8.81
N ALA A 17 1.81 -16.11 7.58
CA ALA A 17 2.66 -17.08 6.90
C ALA A 17 4.03 -16.46 6.54
N LEU A 18 4.05 -15.20 6.09
CA LEU A 18 5.28 -14.48 5.81
C LEU A 18 6.14 -14.33 7.07
N PHE A 19 5.58 -13.83 8.17
CA PHE A 19 6.31 -13.66 9.43
C PHE A 19 6.86 -14.99 9.96
N ALA A 20 6.06 -16.07 9.89
CA ALA A 20 6.48 -17.41 10.27
C ALA A 20 7.68 -17.90 9.45
N SER A 21 7.76 -17.59 8.16
CA SER A 21 8.89 -17.93 7.30
C SER A 21 10.22 -17.27 7.73
N PHE A 22 10.12 -16.15 8.46
CA PHE A 22 11.27 -15.45 9.07
C PHE A 22 11.52 -15.87 10.53
N GLY A 23 10.71 -16.81 11.09
CA GLY A 23 10.84 -17.26 12.48
C GLY A 23 10.19 -16.28 13.48
N HIS A 24 9.20 -15.49 13.04
CA HIS A 24 8.48 -14.52 13.84
C HIS A 24 6.97 -14.85 13.91
N GLU A 25 6.29 -14.34 14.93
CA GLU A 25 4.84 -14.35 15.05
C GLU A 25 4.29 -12.95 14.78
N ALA A 26 3.28 -12.82 13.91
CA ALA A 26 2.61 -11.55 13.65
C ALA A 26 1.34 -11.44 14.51
N LYS A 27 1.24 -10.39 15.34
CA LYS A 27 0.01 -9.96 16.00
C LYS A 27 -0.57 -8.78 15.20
N ILE A 28 -1.61 -9.03 14.39
CA ILE A 28 -2.21 -7.97 13.59
C ILE A 28 -3.02 -7.06 14.52
N ILE A 29 -2.61 -5.80 14.57
CA ILE A 29 -3.31 -4.72 15.27
C ILE A 29 -3.47 -3.57 14.28
N SER A 30 -4.63 -2.93 14.24
CA SER A 30 -4.82 -1.83 13.31
C SER A 30 -5.31 -0.57 14.00
N PRO A 31 -4.57 0.54 13.89
CA PRO A 31 -5.07 1.85 14.29
C PRO A 31 -6.12 2.41 13.32
N LEU A 32 -6.39 1.70 12.21
CA LEU A 32 -7.23 2.12 11.10
C LEU A 32 -8.26 1.04 10.76
N SER A 33 -9.47 1.46 10.40
CA SER A 33 -10.49 0.66 9.73
C SER A 33 -10.63 1.08 8.27
N ALA A 34 -10.91 0.12 7.38
CA ALA A 34 -11.16 0.40 5.96
C ALA A 34 -12.66 0.44 5.69
N GLU A 35 -13.13 1.50 5.04
CA GLU A 35 -14.51 1.67 4.59
C GLU A 35 -14.56 1.75 3.08
N LEU A 36 -15.19 0.76 2.42
CA LEU A 36 -15.25 0.69 0.96
C LEU A 36 -16.35 1.59 0.41
N HIS A 37 -16.02 2.38 -0.62
CA HIS A 37 -16.97 3.24 -1.34
C HIS A 37 -17.50 2.49 -2.58
N ALA A 38 -18.54 1.67 -2.39
CA ALA A 38 -19.05 0.76 -3.42
C ALA A 38 -19.45 1.47 -4.72
N ASN A 39 -20.01 2.68 -4.64
CA ASN A 39 -20.36 3.50 -5.80
C ASN A 39 -19.13 3.94 -6.61
N ILE A 40 -18.03 4.30 -5.96
CA ILE A 40 -16.79 4.69 -6.63
C ILE A 40 -16.12 3.47 -7.27
N VAL A 41 -16.15 2.31 -6.58
CA VAL A 41 -15.69 1.04 -7.17
C VAL A 41 -16.46 0.76 -8.45
N GLN A 42 -17.79 0.84 -8.42
CA GLN A 42 -18.62 0.59 -9.60
C GLN A 42 -18.30 1.57 -10.76
N GLN A 43 -18.15 2.87 -10.46
CA GLN A 43 -17.78 3.88 -11.46
C GLN A 43 -16.44 3.55 -12.11
N PHE A 44 -15.41 3.22 -11.31
CA PHE A 44 -14.10 2.82 -11.82
C PHE A 44 -14.19 1.59 -12.71
N ILE A 45 -14.89 0.54 -12.27
CA ILE A 45 -15.01 -0.73 -13.01
C ILE A 45 -15.71 -0.52 -14.35
N LEU A 46 -16.79 0.27 -14.40
CA LEU A 46 -17.49 0.58 -15.65
C LEU A 46 -16.55 1.34 -16.61
N ALA A 47 -15.90 2.42 -16.14
CA ALA A 47 -15.02 3.23 -16.97
C ALA A 47 -13.83 2.41 -17.50
N ALA A 48 -13.23 1.55 -16.65
CA ALA A 48 -12.10 0.70 -17.04
C ALA A 48 -12.52 -0.39 -18.06
N ASN A 49 -13.67 -1.04 -17.87
CA ASN A 49 -14.17 -2.05 -18.80
C ASN A 49 -14.61 -1.42 -20.14
N ASP A 50 -15.06 -0.15 -20.13
CA ASP A 50 -15.38 0.64 -21.34
C ASP A 50 -14.13 1.24 -22.00
N ARG A 51 -12.92 0.86 -21.54
CA ARG A 51 -11.62 1.28 -22.11
C ARG A 51 -11.40 2.78 -22.13
N GLN A 52 -11.86 3.49 -21.08
CA GLN A 52 -11.68 4.95 -20.98
C GLN A 52 -10.26 5.36 -20.57
N PHE A 53 -9.38 4.40 -20.23
CA PHE A 53 -8.03 4.68 -19.75
C PHE A 53 -6.95 4.00 -20.59
N ASP A 54 -5.85 4.72 -20.83
CA ASP A 54 -4.63 4.17 -21.41
C ASP A 54 -3.82 3.38 -20.37
N ALA A 55 -3.92 3.77 -19.09
CA ALA A 55 -3.25 3.08 -17.98
C ALA A 55 -4.12 3.00 -16.72
N VAL A 56 -3.86 1.95 -15.90
CA VAL A 56 -4.33 1.84 -14.52
C VAL A 56 -3.14 1.55 -13.63
N PHE A 57 -2.90 2.40 -12.62
CA PHE A 57 -1.86 2.20 -11.62
C PHE A 57 -2.45 1.87 -10.25
N PHE A 58 -2.29 0.62 -9.81
CA PHE A 58 -2.69 0.15 -8.48
C PHE A 58 -1.59 0.44 -7.46
N THR A 59 -1.83 1.40 -6.58
CA THR A 59 -0.87 1.85 -5.54
C THR A 59 -0.86 0.96 -4.29
N SER A 60 -1.65 -0.10 -4.24
CA SER A 60 -1.61 -1.13 -3.19
C SER A 60 -2.41 -2.37 -3.59
N ALA A 61 -2.21 -3.49 -2.88
CA ALA A 61 -2.89 -4.75 -3.18
C ALA A 61 -4.40 -4.71 -2.91
N TYR A 62 -4.87 -3.94 -1.92
CA TYR A 62 -6.29 -3.93 -1.55
C TYR A 62 -7.22 -3.44 -2.67
N PRO A 63 -6.97 -2.29 -3.35
CA PRO A 63 -7.71 -1.92 -4.55
C PRO A 63 -7.68 -2.99 -5.65
N ALA A 64 -6.54 -3.66 -5.84
CA ALA A 64 -6.46 -4.75 -6.81
C ALA A 64 -7.34 -5.95 -6.40
N GLU A 65 -7.37 -6.34 -5.12
CA GLU A 65 -8.24 -7.39 -4.60
C GLU A 65 -9.72 -7.08 -4.81
N VAL A 66 -10.12 -5.81 -4.62
CA VAL A 66 -11.50 -5.36 -4.80
C VAL A 66 -11.89 -5.33 -6.28
N CYS A 67 -11.00 -4.84 -7.14
CA CYS A 67 -11.34 -4.54 -8.53
C CYS A 67 -11.07 -5.70 -9.50
N ALA A 68 -10.01 -6.48 -9.30
CA ALA A 68 -9.60 -7.51 -10.26
C ALA A 68 -10.68 -8.56 -10.58
N PRO A 69 -11.52 -9.03 -9.62
CA PRO A 69 -12.63 -9.94 -9.92
C PRO A 69 -13.68 -9.36 -10.86
N LEU A 70 -13.78 -8.03 -10.97
CA LEU A 70 -14.81 -7.29 -11.70
C LEU A 70 -14.28 -6.70 -13.02
N LEU A 71 -12.98 -6.64 -13.19
CA LEU A 71 -12.34 -6.16 -14.42
C LEU A 71 -12.35 -7.22 -15.50
N SER A 72 -12.50 -6.77 -16.76
CA SER A 72 -12.32 -7.64 -17.92
C SER A 72 -10.91 -8.23 -17.95
N ARG A 73 -10.79 -9.54 -18.18
CA ARG A 73 -9.48 -10.20 -18.36
C ARG A 73 -8.69 -9.66 -19.56
N ASP A 74 -9.40 -9.07 -20.51
CA ASP A 74 -8.81 -8.49 -21.73
C ASP A 74 -8.39 -7.04 -21.57
N ILE A 75 -8.59 -6.45 -20.38
CA ILE A 75 -8.24 -5.03 -20.12
C ILE A 75 -6.77 -4.73 -20.45
N ALA A 76 -5.87 -5.64 -20.11
CA ALA A 76 -4.43 -5.50 -20.37
C ALA A 76 -4.04 -5.52 -21.86
N LYS A 77 -4.97 -5.84 -22.77
CA LYS A 77 -4.74 -5.74 -24.22
C LYS A 77 -4.80 -4.30 -24.74
N THR A 78 -5.49 -3.42 -24.03
CA THR A 78 -5.74 -2.03 -24.46
C THR A 78 -5.33 -1.00 -23.43
N CYS A 79 -4.97 -1.43 -22.22
CA CYS A 79 -4.64 -0.57 -21.09
C CYS A 79 -3.38 -1.10 -20.40
N ARG A 80 -2.41 -0.23 -20.15
CA ARG A 80 -1.19 -0.58 -19.40
C ARG A 80 -1.52 -0.70 -17.92
N ILE A 81 -1.38 -1.91 -17.35
CA ILE A 81 -1.69 -2.16 -15.95
C ILE A 81 -0.41 -2.24 -15.15
N THR A 82 -0.26 -1.39 -14.14
CA THR A 82 0.91 -1.38 -13.26
C THR A 82 0.49 -1.58 -11.82
N GLY A 83 1.17 -2.46 -11.11
CA GLY A 83 1.09 -2.60 -9.65
C GLY A 83 2.33 -2.02 -8.97
N ILE A 84 2.16 -1.35 -7.84
CA ILE A 84 3.25 -0.72 -7.08
C ILE A 84 4.33 -1.73 -6.61
N GLY A 85 4.00 -2.99 -6.51
CA GLY A 85 4.94 -4.01 -6.07
C GLY A 85 4.42 -5.43 -6.31
N PRO A 86 5.25 -6.46 -6.05
CA PRO A 86 4.95 -7.86 -6.37
C PRO A 86 3.64 -8.38 -5.78
N LYS A 87 3.29 -7.98 -4.54
CA LYS A 87 2.02 -8.38 -3.91
C LYS A 87 0.82 -7.87 -4.71
N THR A 88 0.88 -6.63 -5.21
CA THR A 88 -0.20 -6.02 -6.01
C THR A 88 -0.35 -6.71 -7.35
N THR A 89 0.75 -6.96 -8.06
CA THR A 89 0.71 -7.64 -9.36
C THR A 89 0.32 -9.11 -9.24
N SER A 90 0.73 -9.80 -8.17
CA SER A 90 0.29 -11.18 -7.89
C SER A 90 -1.23 -11.27 -7.73
N VAL A 91 -1.87 -10.28 -7.11
CA VAL A 91 -3.33 -10.22 -7.04
C VAL A 91 -3.93 -10.14 -8.44
N LEU A 92 -3.47 -9.21 -9.28
CA LEU A 92 -3.97 -9.04 -10.65
C LEU A 92 -3.78 -10.31 -11.48
N HIS A 93 -2.60 -10.93 -11.40
CA HIS A 93 -2.29 -12.18 -12.10
C HIS A 93 -3.20 -13.34 -11.71
N ARG A 94 -3.60 -13.47 -10.43
CA ARG A 94 -4.56 -14.50 -9.97
C ARG A 94 -5.90 -14.41 -10.69
N PHE A 95 -6.31 -13.21 -11.14
CA PHE A 95 -7.53 -12.99 -11.92
C PHE A 95 -7.30 -12.96 -13.43
N GLY A 96 -6.09 -13.33 -13.89
CA GLY A 96 -5.74 -13.41 -15.30
C GLY A 96 -5.47 -12.06 -15.97
N ILE A 97 -5.23 -11.00 -15.19
CA ILE A 97 -4.90 -9.66 -15.68
C ILE A 97 -3.38 -9.53 -15.72
N ALA A 98 -2.81 -9.38 -16.92
CA ALA A 98 -1.39 -9.10 -17.09
C ALA A 98 -1.07 -7.69 -16.54
N ALA A 99 -0.04 -7.58 -15.71
CA ALA A 99 0.34 -6.33 -15.08
C ALA A 99 1.86 -6.25 -14.92
N GLU A 100 2.41 -5.03 -15.07
CA GLU A 100 3.78 -4.71 -14.78
C GLU A 100 3.96 -4.46 -13.28
N THR A 101 5.13 -4.81 -12.75
CA THR A 101 5.51 -4.46 -11.37
C THR A 101 6.43 -3.26 -11.40
N LEU A 102 6.12 -2.24 -10.60
CA LEU A 102 7.04 -1.12 -10.41
C LEU A 102 8.34 -1.62 -9.74
N PRO A 103 9.54 -1.23 -10.22
CA PRO A 103 10.81 -1.71 -9.68
C PRO A 103 11.07 -1.31 -8.23
N SER A 104 10.46 -0.21 -7.79
CA SER A 104 10.46 0.26 -6.40
C SER A 104 9.07 0.16 -5.80
N PHE A 105 8.95 0.31 -4.47
CA PHE A 105 7.67 0.27 -3.76
C PHE A 105 7.07 1.68 -3.52
N TYR A 106 7.52 2.69 -4.27
CA TYR A 106 7.13 4.09 -4.09
C TYR A 106 6.37 4.62 -5.30
N SER A 107 5.21 5.23 -5.06
CA SER A 107 4.38 5.82 -6.13
C SER A 107 5.07 6.95 -6.91
N ARG A 108 6.03 7.65 -6.27
CA ARG A 108 6.86 8.70 -6.91
C ARG A 108 7.67 8.18 -8.11
N ASP A 109 7.94 6.87 -8.17
CA ASP A 109 8.73 6.27 -9.24
C ASP A 109 7.87 5.80 -10.42
N TYR A 110 6.54 6.01 -10.37
CA TYR A 110 5.63 5.62 -11.46
C TYR A 110 5.93 6.37 -12.76
N VAL A 111 6.00 7.70 -12.71
CA VAL A 111 6.28 8.52 -13.91
C VAL A 111 7.67 8.22 -14.48
N PRO A 112 8.76 8.17 -13.69
CA PRO A 112 10.06 7.71 -14.20
C PRO A 112 10.02 6.31 -14.84
N HIS A 113 9.21 5.39 -14.33
CA HIS A 113 9.08 4.03 -14.86
C HIS A 113 8.39 4.00 -16.23
N VAL A 114 7.33 4.78 -16.42
CA VAL A 114 6.59 4.81 -17.69
C VAL A 114 7.25 5.73 -18.74
N GLY A 115 8.06 6.68 -18.29
CA GLY A 115 8.79 7.63 -19.14
C GLY A 115 7.86 8.49 -19.99
N ASP A 116 8.37 8.95 -21.13
CA ASP A 116 7.67 9.84 -22.07
C ASP A 116 6.37 9.23 -22.64
N TRP A 117 6.16 7.92 -22.45
CA TRP A 117 4.91 7.26 -22.88
C TRP A 117 3.66 7.88 -22.25
N ILE A 118 3.80 8.51 -21.08
CA ILE A 118 2.68 9.06 -20.31
C ILE A 118 2.07 10.32 -20.95
N ASP A 119 2.80 11.01 -21.82
CA ASP A 119 2.34 12.23 -22.48
C ASP A 119 1.04 11.98 -23.27
N GLY A 120 0.01 12.78 -23.00
CA GLY A 120 -1.33 12.66 -23.56
C GLY A 120 -2.13 11.44 -23.09
N LYS A 121 -1.64 10.64 -22.11
CA LYS A 121 -2.29 9.42 -21.64
C LYS A 121 -3.22 9.64 -20.46
N SER A 122 -4.36 8.96 -20.48
CA SER A 122 -5.31 8.88 -19.38
C SER A 122 -4.90 7.78 -18.41
N VAL A 123 -4.63 8.16 -17.14
CA VAL A 123 -4.15 7.27 -16.08
C VAL A 123 -5.17 7.19 -14.96
N ALA A 124 -5.77 6.03 -14.75
CA ALA A 124 -6.65 5.79 -13.60
C ALA A 124 -5.86 5.34 -12.36
N LEU A 125 -6.20 5.92 -11.21
CA LEU A 125 -5.55 5.70 -9.92
C LEU A 125 -6.58 5.16 -8.91
N PRO A 126 -6.93 3.85 -8.93
CA PRO A 126 -7.78 3.24 -7.92
C PRO A 126 -7.01 3.07 -6.61
N ARG A 127 -7.38 3.83 -5.57
CA ARG A 127 -6.58 3.95 -4.35
C ARG A 127 -7.40 4.30 -3.10
N ALA A 128 -6.73 4.37 -1.94
CA ALA A 128 -7.29 4.93 -0.71
C ALA A 128 -7.57 6.43 -0.85
N ALA A 129 -8.54 6.93 -0.09
CA ALA A 129 -8.83 8.37 0.04
C ALA A 129 -7.79 9.13 0.89
N VAL A 130 -6.54 8.65 0.90
CA VAL A 130 -5.41 9.33 1.56
C VAL A 130 -4.77 10.27 0.54
N PRO A 131 -4.60 11.57 0.84
CA PRO A 131 -4.02 12.53 -0.10
C PRO A 131 -2.63 12.08 -0.60
N ASN A 132 -2.42 12.21 -1.90
CA ASN A 132 -1.11 12.03 -2.53
C ASN A 132 -1.04 12.96 -3.76
N PRO A 133 -1.00 14.27 -3.55
CA PRO A 133 -0.97 15.24 -4.64
C PRO A 133 0.29 15.12 -5.49
N GLU A 134 1.41 14.69 -4.91
CA GLU A 134 2.68 14.53 -5.62
C GLU A 134 2.57 13.55 -6.80
N LEU A 135 1.85 12.43 -6.64
CA LEU A 135 1.64 11.48 -7.73
C LEU A 135 0.79 12.08 -8.85
N ILE A 136 -0.27 12.81 -8.49
CA ILE A 136 -1.18 13.46 -9.45
C ILE A 136 -0.40 14.50 -10.24
N HIS A 137 0.28 15.44 -9.54
CA HIS A 137 1.09 16.48 -10.18
C HIS A 137 2.19 15.88 -11.04
N ALA A 138 2.88 14.83 -10.60
CA ALA A 138 3.92 14.20 -11.41
C ALA A 138 3.39 13.64 -12.75
N ILE A 139 2.17 13.07 -12.75
CA ILE A 139 1.51 12.59 -13.97
C ILE A 139 1.15 13.78 -14.88
N GLU A 140 0.56 14.83 -14.31
CA GLU A 140 0.10 16.03 -15.03
C GLU A 140 1.29 16.83 -15.59
N ASP A 141 2.35 17.02 -14.81
CA ASP A 141 3.59 17.70 -15.21
C ASP A 141 4.30 16.96 -16.36
N ALA A 142 4.12 15.63 -16.44
CA ALA A 142 4.63 14.81 -17.54
C ALA A 142 3.66 14.73 -18.75
N GLY A 143 2.61 15.58 -18.78
CA GLY A 143 1.64 15.66 -19.88
C GLY A 143 0.51 14.64 -19.81
N GLY A 144 0.43 13.79 -18.80
CA GLY A 144 -0.66 12.82 -18.61
C GLY A 144 -1.90 13.45 -18.00
N ILE A 145 -3.00 12.69 -17.98
CA ILE A 145 -4.28 13.08 -17.35
C ILE A 145 -4.59 12.09 -16.24
N ALA A 146 -4.56 12.54 -14.98
CA ALA A 146 -4.79 11.69 -13.81
C ALA A 146 -6.28 11.63 -13.46
N TYR A 147 -6.81 10.40 -13.31
CA TYR A 147 -8.17 10.12 -12.83
C TYR A 147 -8.11 9.39 -11.49
N GLU A 148 -8.30 10.11 -10.38
CA GLU A 148 -8.27 9.52 -9.04
C GLU A 148 -9.60 8.90 -8.67
N TYR A 149 -9.59 7.59 -8.34
CA TYR A 149 -10.72 6.85 -7.79
C TYR A 149 -10.45 6.48 -6.34
N ARG A 150 -11.04 7.20 -5.40
CA ARG A 150 -10.91 6.99 -3.95
C ARG A 150 -11.82 5.85 -3.51
N LEU A 151 -11.39 4.61 -3.74
CA LEU A 151 -12.21 3.41 -3.57
C LEU A 151 -12.58 3.13 -2.12
N TYR A 152 -11.77 3.57 -1.16
CA TYR A 152 -12.00 3.36 0.26
C TYR A 152 -11.35 4.45 1.10
N SER A 153 -11.94 4.70 2.27
CA SER A 153 -11.35 5.53 3.32
C SER A 153 -10.62 4.67 4.34
N LEU A 154 -9.61 5.26 4.98
CA LEU A 154 -8.96 4.72 6.17
C LEU A 154 -9.31 5.63 7.34
N ASN A 155 -10.10 5.13 8.28
CA ASN A 155 -10.58 5.89 9.41
C ASN A 155 -9.83 5.47 10.68
N PRO A 156 -9.26 6.40 11.48
CA PRO A 156 -8.66 6.07 12.77
C PRO A 156 -9.68 5.39 13.70
N THR A 157 -9.28 4.29 14.33
CA THR A 157 -10.14 3.59 15.31
C THR A 157 -10.17 4.32 16.66
N ASN A 158 -9.13 5.12 16.94
CA ASN A 158 -8.89 5.80 18.22
C ASN A 158 -8.78 4.85 19.43
N GLU A 159 -8.70 3.55 19.19
CA GLU A 159 -8.49 2.53 20.24
C GLU A 159 -7.03 2.53 20.69
N VAL A 160 -6.82 2.24 21.99
CA VAL A 160 -5.46 2.03 22.50
C VAL A 160 -4.97 0.68 22.01
N LEU A 161 -3.83 0.69 21.32
CA LEU A 161 -3.23 -0.52 20.79
C LEU A 161 -2.45 -1.26 21.88
N ASP A 162 -2.84 -2.49 22.17
CA ASP A 162 -2.13 -3.37 23.10
C ASP A 162 -0.92 -4.03 22.42
N ILE A 163 0.27 -3.53 22.78
CA ILE A 163 1.58 -4.06 22.34
C ILE A 163 2.38 -4.68 23.48
N GLY A 164 1.81 -4.77 24.69
CA GLY A 164 2.55 -5.14 25.90
C GLY A 164 3.16 -6.55 25.92
N ASP A 165 2.66 -7.45 25.08
CA ASP A 165 3.15 -8.81 24.90
C ASP A 165 4.02 -9.00 23.64
N CYS A 166 4.38 -7.89 22.96
CA CYS A 166 5.16 -7.91 21.72
C CYS A 166 6.60 -7.43 21.93
N ASP A 167 7.52 -8.10 21.25
CA ASP A 167 8.95 -7.72 21.22
C ASP A 167 9.18 -6.49 20.34
N ALA A 168 8.35 -6.31 19.31
CA ALA A 168 8.44 -5.18 18.39
C ALA A 168 7.05 -4.75 17.90
N VAL A 169 6.96 -3.50 17.41
CA VAL A 169 5.80 -2.96 16.69
C VAL A 169 6.24 -2.42 15.33
N LEU A 170 5.69 -2.99 14.26
CA LEU A 170 5.97 -2.58 12.89
C LEU A 170 4.88 -1.64 12.37
N PHE A 171 5.27 -0.41 12.06
CA PHE A 171 4.43 0.56 11.39
C PHE A 171 4.54 0.41 9.88
N THR A 172 3.42 0.02 9.25
CA THR A 172 3.37 -0.27 7.80
C THR A 172 3.07 0.95 6.93
N SER A 173 2.93 2.14 7.53
CA SER A 173 2.83 3.43 6.84
C SER A 173 2.97 4.58 7.84
N ALA A 174 3.36 5.77 7.37
CA ALA A 174 3.35 6.98 8.17
C ALA A 174 1.94 7.31 8.70
N TYR A 175 0.89 7.00 7.93
CA TYR A 175 -0.48 7.22 8.37
C TYR A 175 -0.89 6.26 9.49
N SER A 176 -0.52 4.97 9.42
CA SER A 176 -0.78 4.03 10.51
C SER A 176 -0.01 4.43 11.79
N PHE A 177 1.21 4.96 11.66
CA PHE A 177 1.96 5.49 12.79
C PHE A 177 1.25 6.68 13.43
N ARG A 178 0.89 7.70 12.64
CA ARG A 178 0.22 8.91 13.17
C ARG A 178 -1.17 8.65 13.76
N SER A 179 -1.83 7.56 13.33
CA SER A 179 -3.14 7.14 13.84
C SER A 179 -3.05 6.17 15.02
N ALA A 180 -1.86 5.67 15.35
CA ALA A 180 -1.68 4.71 16.42
C ALA A 180 -1.75 5.41 17.79
N ASN A 181 -2.65 4.93 18.64
CA ASN A 181 -2.72 5.32 20.04
C ASN A 181 -2.00 4.25 20.88
N ILE A 182 -0.71 4.46 21.14
CA ILE A 182 0.13 3.60 21.97
C ILE A 182 0.50 4.38 23.23
N ALA A 183 0.09 3.88 24.40
CA ALA A 183 0.31 4.58 25.67
C ALA A 183 1.81 4.68 25.99
N GLU A 184 2.55 3.60 25.81
CA GLU A 184 4.00 3.55 25.97
C GLU A 184 4.60 2.38 25.19
N TYR A 185 5.82 2.54 24.70
CA TYR A 185 6.54 1.47 23.99
C TYR A 185 7.20 0.48 24.96
N GLY A 186 7.54 0.90 26.17
CA GLY A 186 8.24 0.07 27.15
C GLY A 186 9.53 -0.50 26.57
N ARG A 187 9.59 -1.84 26.41
CA ARG A 187 10.72 -2.55 25.79
C ARG A 187 10.47 -2.94 24.33
N THR A 188 9.28 -2.64 23.81
CA THR A 188 8.87 -2.99 22.45
C THR A 188 9.62 -2.13 21.44
N LEU A 189 10.33 -2.76 20.51
CA LEU A 189 11.14 -2.07 19.50
C LEU A 189 10.23 -1.49 18.40
N PRO A 190 10.28 -0.17 18.15
CA PRO A 190 9.55 0.42 17.04
C PRO A 190 10.27 0.16 15.71
N LEU A 191 9.54 -0.35 14.70
CA LEU A 191 10.06 -0.66 13.38
C LEU A 191 9.30 0.15 12.33
N ALA A 192 10.01 0.68 11.33
CA ALA A 192 9.43 1.37 10.17
C ALA A 192 9.53 0.50 8.92
N ILE A 193 8.44 0.38 8.16
CA ILE A 193 8.45 -0.36 6.89
C ILE A 193 9.37 0.27 5.83
N GLY A 194 9.61 1.59 5.91
CA GLY A 194 10.47 2.31 4.96
C GLY A 194 10.72 3.75 5.40
N ASP A 195 11.45 4.49 4.56
CA ASP A 195 11.96 5.85 4.84
C ASP A 195 10.87 6.86 5.19
N VAL A 196 9.74 6.87 4.48
CA VAL A 196 8.61 7.79 4.75
C VAL A 196 8.01 7.56 6.13
N THR A 197 7.91 6.30 6.55
CA THR A 197 7.41 5.95 7.89
C THR A 197 8.43 6.32 8.96
N ALA A 198 9.71 6.04 8.72
CA ALA A 198 10.79 6.39 9.63
C ALA A 198 10.89 7.91 9.84
N CYS A 199 10.73 8.70 8.79
CA CYS A 199 10.70 10.16 8.88
C CYS A 199 9.56 10.62 9.81
N ALA A 200 8.34 10.13 9.60
CA ALA A 200 7.19 10.47 10.43
C ALA A 200 7.37 10.06 11.91
N MET A 201 8.05 8.93 12.17
CA MET A 201 8.37 8.47 13.52
C MET A 201 9.38 9.43 14.21
N ARG A 202 10.46 9.79 13.50
CA ARG A 202 11.49 10.72 14.02
C ARG A 202 10.94 12.12 14.30
N GLU A 203 10.07 12.63 13.42
CA GLU A 203 9.35 13.90 13.64
C GLU A 203 8.54 13.90 14.94
N ALA A 204 8.04 12.73 15.36
CA ALA A 204 7.31 12.53 16.62
C ALA A 204 8.23 12.13 17.80
N GLY A 205 9.56 12.13 17.62
CA GLY A 205 10.53 11.78 18.66
C GLY A 205 10.69 10.27 18.90
N VAL A 206 10.20 9.43 17.98
CA VAL A 206 10.35 7.97 18.06
C VAL A 206 11.42 7.52 17.06
N GLU A 207 12.58 7.04 17.55
CA GLU A 207 13.61 6.51 16.67
C GLU A 207 13.30 5.04 16.33
N PRO A 208 13.14 4.68 15.05
CA PRO A 208 12.92 3.28 14.66
C PRO A 208 14.19 2.45 14.85
N ALA A 209 14.07 1.28 15.48
CA ALA A 209 15.18 0.34 15.64
C ALA A 209 15.61 -0.29 14.29
N VAL A 210 14.66 -0.43 13.35
CA VAL A 210 14.89 -0.88 11.96
C VAL A 210 14.08 -0.04 11.00
N VAL A 211 14.67 0.28 9.86
CA VAL A 211 13.99 0.87 8.70
C VAL A 211 14.10 -0.12 7.54
N GLY A 212 12.95 -0.56 7.03
CA GLY A 212 12.87 -1.45 5.87
C GLY A 212 12.96 -0.70 4.53
N ASP A 213 12.77 -1.43 3.45
CA ASP A 213 12.82 -0.94 2.07
C ASP A 213 11.44 -0.55 1.48
N GLY A 214 10.41 -0.52 2.31
CA GLY A 214 9.01 -0.31 1.90
C GLY A 214 8.22 -1.61 1.75
N SER A 215 8.85 -2.77 1.94
CA SER A 215 8.20 -4.09 1.94
C SER A 215 8.28 -4.78 3.31
N LEU A 216 7.37 -5.73 3.56
CA LEU A 216 7.45 -6.58 4.76
C LEU A 216 8.67 -7.48 4.72
N ASP A 217 8.96 -8.09 3.56
CA ASP A 217 10.11 -8.98 3.36
C ASP A 217 11.43 -8.28 3.64
N GLY A 218 11.62 -7.08 3.08
CA GLY A 218 12.82 -6.27 3.29
C GLY A 218 12.97 -5.84 4.75
N THR A 219 11.85 -5.46 5.39
CA THR A 219 11.87 -5.08 6.82
C THR A 219 12.23 -6.27 7.72
N LEU A 220 11.63 -7.45 7.48
CA LEU A 220 11.93 -8.68 8.23
C LEU A 220 13.35 -9.17 7.97
N SER A 221 13.88 -8.98 6.74
CA SER A 221 15.26 -9.27 6.42
C SER A 221 16.23 -8.35 7.17
N ALA A 222 15.93 -7.05 7.24
CA ALA A 222 16.74 -6.08 7.97
C ALA A 222 16.74 -6.37 9.49
N LEU A 223 15.62 -6.86 10.03
CA LEU A 223 15.50 -7.22 11.46
C LEU A 223 16.46 -8.36 11.88
N LYS A 224 16.89 -9.25 10.95
CA LYS A 224 17.86 -10.31 11.25
C LYS A 224 19.24 -9.80 11.64
N ASN A 225 19.55 -8.53 11.35
CA ASN A 225 20.83 -7.92 11.61
C ASN A 225 20.89 -7.13 12.94
N LEU A 226 19.81 -7.17 13.73
CA LEU A 226 19.72 -6.67 15.10
C LEU A 226 20.21 -7.72 16.10
#